data_6d240f4ff49886c34f517a63c061f82d
#
_entry.id   6d240f4ff49886c34f517a63c061f82d
#
_cell.length_a   1.000
_cell.length_b   1.000
_cell.length_c   1.000
_cell.angle_alpha   90.00
_cell.angle_beta   90.00
_cell.angle_gamma   90.00
#
_symmetry.space_group_name_H-M   'P 1'
#
loop_
_entity.id
_entity.type
_entity.pdbx_description
1 polymer ?
#
loop_
_entity_poly.entity_id
_entity_poly.type
_entity_poly.pdbx_seq_one_letter_code
_entity_poly.pdbx_strand_id
1 'polypeptide(L)'
;QRKKIFAQGDILTRGVEEVIVREDLERMLAGGRKLRIKLGIDATSPDLHIGHAVPLWKIRALQDVGHKAVIILGEFTTRIGDPTGRDAARPVLAQTVIRQNAARIKKQLGMILRTDAAHFEFRTNAEWHDKMSEWDFLNLCSMVTHARLIERDMFQERMRRGKEIAITEVLYPLLQGYDSVAIRSDITIIGSDQLFNEHFGRFFQEKFGQTPQAIVTLKILPG
;
A
#
# COMPACT_ATOMS: atom_id res chain seq x y z
N GLN A 1 14.90 25.99 14.19
CA GLN A 1 13.74 25.29 14.78
C GLN A 1 12.61 25.30 13.75
N ARG A 2 12.47 24.26 12.91
CA ARG A 2 11.28 24.09 12.07
C ARG A 2 10.12 23.74 13.02
N LYS A 3 9.09 24.62 13.10
CA LYS A 3 7.85 24.35 13.83
C LYS A 3 7.35 22.95 13.44
N LYS A 4 6.99 22.11 14.44
CA LYS A 4 6.27 20.87 14.22
C LYS A 4 5.01 21.23 13.43
N ILE A 5 4.94 20.79 12.17
CA ILE A 5 3.89 21.21 11.22
C ILE A 5 2.53 20.64 11.64
N PHE A 6 2.52 19.59 12.47
CA PHE A 6 1.30 18.97 13.00
C PHE A 6 1.45 18.63 14.49
N ALA A 7 0.43 18.92 15.29
CA ALA A 7 0.30 18.34 16.62
C ALA A 7 0.03 16.83 16.49
N GLN A 8 0.47 16.03 17.45
CA GLN A 8 0.32 14.56 17.39
C GLN A 8 -1.14 14.12 17.21
N GLY A 9 -2.12 14.90 17.71
CA GLY A 9 -3.57 14.70 17.51
C GLY A 9 -4.03 14.88 16.06
N ASP A 10 -3.39 15.76 15.27
CA ASP A 10 -3.78 16.01 13.88
C ASP A 10 -3.40 14.85 12.94
N ILE A 11 -2.45 14.00 13.34
CA ILE A 11 -2.01 12.86 12.53
C ILE A 11 -3.15 11.86 12.34
N LEU A 12 -3.99 11.67 13.36
CA LEU A 12 -5.07 10.69 13.36
C LEU A 12 -6.45 11.27 12.98
N THR A 13 -6.52 12.57 12.71
CA THR A 13 -7.82 13.25 12.47
C THR A 13 -7.83 13.99 11.13
N ARG A 14 -6.86 14.85 10.85
CA ARG A 14 -6.88 15.70 9.66
C ARG A 14 -6.78 14.89 8.37
N GLY A 15 -7.85 14.93 7.54
CA GLY A 15 -7.91 14.22 6.26
C GLY A 15 -8.01 12.71 6.39
N VAL A 16 -8.13 12.17 7.60
CA VAL A 16 -8.38 10.76 7.86
C VAL A 16 -9.87 10.50 7.66
N GLU A 17 -10.19 9.43 6.94
CA GLU A 17 -11.56 8.95 6.77
C GLU A 17 -11.87 7.91 7.84
N GLU A 18 -11.00 6.90 7.97
CA GLU A 18 -11.17 5.83 8.93
C GLU A 18 -9.81 5.32 9.45
N VAL A 19 -9.80 4.76 10.64
CA VAL A 19 -8.65 4.03 11.20
C VAL A 19 -9.11 2.64 11.60
N ILE A 20 -8.57 1.61 10.93
CA ILE A 20 -8.85 0.22 11.26
C ILE A 20 -7.95 -0.21 12.41
N VAL A 21 -8.62 -0.54 13.48
CA VAL A 21 -8.17 -0.79 14.85
C VAL A 21 -7.43 0.42 15.44
N ARG A 22 -8.22 1.45 15.72
CA ARG A 22 -7.73 2.72 16.29
C ARG A 22 -6.96 2.52 17.59
N GLU A 23 -7.44 1.68 18.48
CA GLU A 23 -6.83 1.41 19.79
C GLU A 23 -5.42 0.79 19.63
N ASP A 24 -5.24 -0.08 18.64
CA ASP A 24 -3.93 -0.67 18.34
C ASP A 24 -2.96 0.40 17.82
N LEU A 25 -3.44 1.28 16.94
CA LEU A 25 -2.63 2.38 16.41
C LEU A 25 -2.20 3.33 17.52
N GLU A 26 -3.11 3.75 18.39
CA GLU A 26 -2.82 4.64 19.52
C GLU A 26 -1.81 4.00 20.49
N ARG A 27 -1.96 2.71 20.78
CA ARG A 27 -1.02 1.94 21.59
C ARG A 27 0.38 1.86 20.94
N MET A 28 0.44 1.60 19.63
CA MET A 28 1.71 1.57 18.90
C MET A 28 2.41 2.93 18.90
N LEU A 29 1.67 4.01 18.70
CA LEU A 29 2.22 5.38 18.73
C LEU A 29 2.70 5.79 20.12
N ALA A 30 2.00 5.37 21.18
CA ALA A 30 2.39 5.62 22.57
C ALA A 30 3.59 4.77 23.02
N GLY A 31 3.84 3.63 22.38
CA GLY A 31 4.85 2.64 22.80
C GLY A 31 6.30 3.05 22.57
N GLY A 32 6.58 4.22 22.01
CA GLY A 32 7.92 4.81 21.87
C GLY A 32 8.84 4.11 20.85
N ARG A 33 8.47 2.97 20.27
CA ARG A 33 9.28 2.32 19.24
C ARG A 33 9.12 3.01 17.88
N LYS A 34 10.15 2.96 17.07
CA LYS A 34 10.09 3.44 15.68
C LYS A 34 9.20 2.51 14.85
N LEU A 35 8.09 3.05 14.33
CA LEU A 35 7.14 2.31 13.50
C LEU A 35 7.51 2.39 12.02
N ARG A 36 7.18 1.34 11.27
CA ARG A 36 7.34 1.20 9.83
C ARG A 36 6.03 1.55 9.13
N ILE A 37 6.02 2.68 8.43
CA ILE A 37 4.84 3.24 7.77
C ILE A 37 4.89 2.89 6.29
N LYS A 38 4.00 2.01 5.87
CA LYS A 38 3.90 1.51 4.49
C LYS A 38 3.10 2.46 3.59
N LEU A 39 3.58 2.64 2.37
CA LEU A 39 2.79 3.11 1.23
C LEU A 39 3.27 2.38 -0.03
N GLY A 40 2.35 1.74 -0.74
CA GLY A 40 2.60 1.16 -2.07
C GLY A 40 2.29 2.17 -3.18
N ILE A 41 3.12 2.21 -4.21
CA ILE A 41 2.92 3.02 -5.41
C ILE A 41 3.26 2.18 -6.64
N ASP A 42 2.30 1.95 -7.52
CA ASP A 42 2.53 1.28 -8.80
C ASP A 42 3.18 2.26 -9.80
N ALA A 43 4.25 1.81 -10.47
CA ALA A 43 5.03 2.60 -11.42
C ALA A 43 4.35 2.73 -12.80
N THR A 44 3.03 2.91 -12.82
CA THR A 44 2.23 3.01 -14.06
C THR A 44 2.39 4.36 -14.79
N SER A 45 2.85 5.38 -14.10
CA SER A 45 3.13 6.73 -14.60
C SER A 45 4.48 7.22 -14.08
N PRO A 46 5.21 8.04 -14.83
CA PRO A 46 6.47 8.60 -14.36
C PRO A 46 6.29 9.68 -13.29
N ASP A 47 5.11 10.28 -13.18
CA ASP A 47 4.88 11.43 -12.35
C ASP A 47 3.82 11.18 -11.27
N LEU A 48 4.14 11.66 -10.05
CA LEU A 48 3.20 11.71 -8.95
C LEU A 48 2.24 12.89 -9.16
N HIS A 49 0.98 12.68 -8.84
CA HIS A 49 -0.05 13.72 -8.87
C HIS A 49 -0.48 14.11 -7.44
N ILE A 50 -1.32 15.13 -7.32
CA ILE A 50 -1.76 15.67 -6.02
C ILE A 50 -2.41 14.60 -5.12
N GLY A 51 -3.09 13.60 -5.69
CA GLY A 51 -3.64 12.48 -4.93
C GLY A 51 -2.57 11.67 -4.18
N HIS A 52 -1.36 11.54 -4.75
CA HIS A 52 -0.24 10.91 -4.05
C HIS A 52 0.34 11.83 -2.96
N ALA A 53 0.24 13.15 -3.11
CA ALA A 53 0.77 14.08 -2.12
C ALA A 53 0.05 13.96 -0.76
N VAL A 54 -1.25 13.62 -0.75
CA VAL A 54 -2.05 13.50 0.48
C VAL A 54 -1.46 12.45 1.44
N PRO A 55 -1.31 11.16 1.05
CA PRO A 55 -0.67 10.18 1.91
C PRO A 55 0.79 10.52 2.22
N LEU A 56 1.54 11.09 1.26
CA LEU A 56 2.94 11.46 1.49
C LEU A 56 3.10 12.51 2.58
N TRP A 57 2.25 13.54 2.63
CA TRP A 57 2.28 14.53 3.71
C TRP A 57 1.89 13.94 5.06
N LYS A 58 0.97 12.97 5.09
CA LYS A 58 0.63 12.23 6.32
C LYS A 58 1.83 11.42 6.82
N ILE A 59 2.50 10.70 5.92
CA ILE A 59 3.72 9.95 6.22
C ILE A 59 4.83 10.89 6.68
N ARG A 60 4.99 12.05 6.05
CA ARG A 60 5.97 13.06 6.47
C ARG A 60 5.73 13.52 7.91
N ALA A 61 4.48 13.74 8.31
CA ALA A 61 4.16 14.09 9.70
C ALA A 61 4.59 12.98 10.69
N LEU A 62 4.42 11.71 10.32
CA LEU A 62 4.89 10.57 11.10
C LEU A 62 6.43 10.46 11.13
N GLN A 63 7.12 10.81 10.05
CA GLN A 63 8.58 10.90 10.05
C GLN A 63 9.09 12.02 10.99
N ASP A 64 8.37 13.14 11.05
CA ASP A 64 8.75 14.28 11.90
C ASP A 64 8.63 13.98 13.40
N VAL A 65 7.84 12.95 13.77
CA VAL A 65 7.77 12.41 15.14
C VAL A 65 8.62 11.15 15.34
N GLY A 66 9.48 10.79 14.37
CA GLY A 66 10.52 9.78 14.55
C GLY A 66 10.28 8.43 13.87
N HIS A 67 9.16 8.23 13.19
CA HIS A 67 8.86 6.97 12.51
C HIS A 67 9.54 6.86 11.14
N LYS A 68 9.52 5.67 10.54
CA LYS A 68 10.17 5.38 9.26
C LYS A 68 9.15 5.15 8.16
N ALA A 69 9.21 5.95 7.10
CA ALA A 69 8.51 5.68 5.85
C ALA A 69 9.13 4.48 5.13
N VAL A 70 8.32 3.52 4.71
CA VAL A 70 8.70 2.41 3.84
C VAL A 70 7.85 2.51 2.59
N ILE A 71 8.44 3.05 1.53
CA ILE A 71 7.76 3.17 0.24
C ILE A 71 8.07 1.94 -0.58
N ILE A 72 7.00 1.24 -0.98
CA ILE A 72 7.08 0.08 -1.87
C ILE A 72 6.72 0.54 -3.27
N LEU A 73 7.67 0.40 -4.18
CA LEU A 73 7.38 0.50 -5.59
C LEU A 73 6.82 -0.82 -6.10
N GLY A 74 5.64 -0.79 -6.70
CA GLY A 74 4.99 -1.94 -7.29
C GLY A 74 5.63 -2.33 -8.62
N GLU A 75 6.92 -2.71 -8.64
CA GLU A 75 7.58 -3.15 -9.87
C GLU A 75 7.01 -4.47 -10.37
N PHE A 76 6.71 -5.41 -9.46
CA PHE A 76 6.07 -6.68 -9.80
C PHE A 76 4.58 -6.49 -10.08
N THR A 77 3.87 -5.82 -9.18
CA THR A 77 2.42 -5.64 -9.27
C THR A 77 2.00 -4.77 -10.47
N THR A 78 2.83 -3.84 -10.91
CA THR A 78 2.59 -3.06 -12.14
C THR A 78 2.51 -3.94 -13.40
N ARG A 79 3.17 -5.11 -13.43
CA ARG A 79 3.06 -6.06 -14.55
C ARG A 79 1.67 -6.70 -14.64
N ILE A 80 0.93 -6.74 -13.52
CA ILE A 80 -0.43 -7.26 -13.42
C ILE A 80 -1.42 -6.11 -13.57
N GLY A 81 -1.21 -5.03 -12.81
CA GLY A 81 -2.06 -3.84 -12.74
C GLY A 81 -3.17 -3.97 -11.71
N ASP A 82 -3.28 -2.94 -10.86
CA ASP A 82 -4.38 -2.82 -9.89
C ASP A 82 -5.73 -2.73 -10.63
N PRO A 83 -6.69 -3.62 -10.33
CA PRO A 83 -8.02 -3.58 -10.93
C PRO A 83 -8.90 -2.45 -10.39
N THR A 84 -8.51 -1.79 -9.29
CA THR A 84 -9.31 -0.78 -8.58
C THR A 84 -9.79 0.34 -9.51
N GLY A 85 -11.13 0.57 -9.53
CA GLY A 85 -11.76 1.64 -10.30
C GLY A 85 -11.71 1.46 -11.82
N ARG A 86 -11.61 0.22 -12.32
CA ARG A 86 -11.47 -0.07 -13.75
C ARG A 86 -12.46 -1.11 -14.25
N ASP A 87 -12.88 -0.91 -15.49
CA ASP A 87 -13.76 -1.84 -16.20
C ASP A 87 -13.00 -2.89 -17.05
N ALA A 88 -11.68 -2.76 -17.18
CA ALA A 88 -10.83 -3.67 -17.95
C ALA A 88 -9.41 -3.75 -17.36
N ALA A 89 -8.73 -4.86 -17.66
CA ALA A 89 -7.32 -5.06 -17.28
C ALA A 89 -6.40 -3.99 -17.88
N ARG A 90 -5.34 -3.64 -17.17
CA ARG A 90 -4.33 -2.69 -17.67
C ARG A 90 -3.47 -3.32 -18.76
N PRO A 91 -3.06 -2.55 -19.78
CA PRO A 91 -1.97 -2.97 -20.66
C PRO A 91 -0.70 -3.22 -19.84
N VAL A 92 -0.02 -4.33 -20.13
CA VAL A 92 1.25 -4.67 -19.49
C VAL A 92 2.33 -3.70 -19.96
N LEU A 93 2.97 -3.00 -19.03
CA LEU A 93 4.09 -2.11 -19.33
C LEU A 93 5.40 -2.90 -19.47
N ALA A 94 6.25 -2.48 -20.39
CA ALA A 94 7.61 -3.03 -20.49
C ALA A 94 8.40 -2.74 -19.20
N GLN A 95 9.21 -3.71 -18.75
CA GLN A 95 10.00 -3.60 -17.53
C GLN A 95 10.95 -2.39 -17.53
N THR A 96 11.48 -2.03 -18.70
CA THR A 96 12.33 -0.84 -18.86
C THR A 96 11.58 0.45 -18.54
N VAL A 97 10.32 0.57 -18.97
CA VAL A 97 9.45 1.71 -18.67
C VAL A 97 9.13 1.77 -17.17
N ILE A 98 8.80 0.62 -16.56
CA ILE A 98 8.55 0.53 -15.12
C ILE A 98 9.75 1.03 -14.32
N ARG A 99 10.97 0.61 -14.68
CA ARG A 99 12.21 1.05 -14.01
C ARG A 99 12.51 2.54 -14.22
N GLN A 100 12.23 3.08 -15.39
CA GLN A 100 12.38 4.53 -15.64
C GLN A 100 11.39 5.34 -14.79
N ASN A 101 10.13 4.92 -14.74
CA ASN A 101 9.11 5.54 -13.89
C ASN A 101 9.53 5.46 -12.41
N ALA A 102 10.04 4.32 -11.96
CA ALA A 102 10.56 4.09 -10.63
C ALA A 102 11.58 5.14 -10.19
N ALA A 103 12.58 5.37 -11.05
CA ALA A 103 13.64 6.34 -10.77
C ALA A 103 13.09 7.78 -10.63
N ARG A 104 12.13 8.14 -11.48
CA ARG A 104 11.47 9.45 -11.41
C ARG A 104 10.61 9.60 -10.16
N ILE A 105 9.80 8.59 -9.83
CA ILE A 105 8.99 8.57 -8.61
C ILE A 105 9.88 8.74 -7.37
N LYS A 106 10.97 7.96 -7.28
CA LYS A 106 11.91 8.05 -6.15
C LYS A 106 12.46 9.47 -5.95
N LYS A 107 12.79 10.17 -7.04
CA LYS A 107 13.26 11.56 -6.97
C LYS A 107 12.15 12.49 -6.45
N GLN A 108 10.91 12.32 -6.92
CA GLN A 108 9.78 13.15 -6.52
C GLN A 108 9.37 12.95 -5.05
N LEU A 109 9.49 11.73 -4.54
CA LEU A 109 9.25 11.43 -3.10
C LEU A 109 10.12 12.30 -2.19
N GLY A 110 11.37 12.58 -2.58
CA GLY A 110 12.28 13.43 -1.83
C GLY A 110 11.87 14.91 -1.72
N MET A 111 10.89 15.36 -2.51
CA MET A 111 10.33 16.71 -2.35
C MET A 111 9.45 16.86 -1.11
N ILE A 112 8.85 15.74 -0.64
CA ILE A 112 7.95 15.74 0.51
C ILE A 112 8.56 14.98 1.69
N LEU A 113 9.10 13.78 1.46
CA LEU A 113 9.59 12.89 2.51
C LEU A 113 11.03 13.23 2.93
N ARG A 114 11.35 12.91 4.17
CA ARG A 114 12.75 12.82 4.62
C ARG A 114 13.33 11.55 4.00
N THR A 115 14.48 11.68 3.34
CA THR A 115 15.12 10.56 2.61
C THR A 115 16.38 10.02 3.29
N ASP A 116 16.69 10.48 4.49
CA ASP A 116 17.78 9.92 5.28
C ASP A 116 17.46 8.48 5.75
N ALA A 117 18.47 7.64 5.87
CA ALA A 117 18.34 6.21 6.18
C ALA A 117 17.61 5.92 7.52
N ALA A 118 17.61 6.87 8.45
CA ALA A 118 16.90 6.72 9.71
C ALA A 118 15.38 6.79 9.53
N HIS A 119 14.90 7.59 8.57
CA HIS A 119 13.48 7.89 8.41
C HIS A 119 12.87 7.36 7.12
N PHE A 120 13.67 6.81 6.20
CA PHE A 120 13.21 6.40 4.87
C PHE A 120 13.79 5.06 4.45
N GLU A 121 12.96 4.26 3.79
CA GLU A 121 13.32 3.04 3.12
C GLU A 121 12.54 2.96 1.82
N PHE A 122 13.22 2.70 0.71
CA PHE A 122 12.61 2.53 -0.59
C PHE A 122 12.87 1.10 -1.06
N ARG A 123 11.81 0.35 -1.30
CA ARG A 123 11.84 -1.06 -1.69
C ARG A 123 11.07 -1.25 -2.99
N THR A 124 11.39 -2.27 -3.72
CA THR A 124 10.55 -2.75 -4.83
C THR A 124 9.97 -4.11 -4.47
N ASN A 125 8.70 -4.32 -4.77
CA ASN A 125 8.08 -5.60 -4.43
C ASN A 125 8.56 -6.77 -5.32
N ALA A 126 9.29 -6.49 -6.41
CA ALA A 126 10.05 -7.50 -7.15
C ALA A 126 11.12 -8.19 -6.27
N GLU A 127 11.62 -7.55 -5.21
CA GLU A 127 12.61 -8.13 -4.30
C GLU A 127 12.16 -9.43 -3.63
N TRP A 128 10.87 -9.59 -3.40
CA TRP A 128 10.27 -10.79 -2.79
C TRP A 128 9.39 -11.58 -3.76
N HIS A 129 8.62 -10.94 -4.63
CA HIS A 129 7.74 -11.66 -5.55
C HIS A 129 8.51 -12.40 -6.65
N ASP A 130 9.59 -11.82 -7.21
CA ASP A 130 10.43 -12.52 -8.20
C ASP A 130 11.21 -13.70 -7.61
N LYS A 131 11.31 -13.80 -6.27
CA LYS A 131 11.98 -14.91 -5.56
C LYS A 131 11.01 -15.91 -4.95
N MET A 132 9.72 -15.60 -4.94
CA MET A 132 8.69 -16.49 -4.43
C MET A 132 8.57 -17.68 -5.36
N SER A 133 8.67 -18.90 -4.81
CA SER A 133 8.46 -20.11 -5.61
C SER A 133 6.97 -20.24 -5.98
N GLU A 134 6.69 -21.03 -7.02
CA GLU A 134 5.31 -21.35 -7.40
C GLU A 134 4.57 -22.00 -6.23
N TRP A 135 5.27 -22.83 -5.45
CA TRP A 135 4.69 -23.48 -4.28
C TRP A 135 4.34 -22.48 -3.17
N ASP A 136 5.22 -21.51 -2.88
CA ASP A 136 4.95 -20.47 -1.87
C ASP A 136 3.77 -19.60 -2.30
N PHE A 137 3.68 -19.28 -3.59
CA PHE A 137 2.54 -18.54 -4.13
C PHE A 137 1.23 -19.34 -4.04
N LEU A 138 1.24 -20.64 -4.36
CA LEU A 138 0.06 -21.50 -4.19
C LEU A 138 -0.33 -21.63 -2.72
N ASN A 139 0.64 -21.71 -1.80
CA ASN A 139 0.37 -21.69 -0.36
C ASN A 139 -0.30 -20.36 0.06
N LEU A 140 0.17 -19.22 -0.45
CA LEU A 140 -0.47 -17.93 -0.20
C LEU A 140 -1.92 -17.93 -0.69
N CYS A 141 -2.17 -18.42 -1.92
CA CYS A 141 -3.51 -18.54 -2.49
C CYS A 141 -4.41 -19.46 -1.66
N SER A 142 -3.89 -20.58 -1.12
CA SER A 142 -4.66 -21.54 -0.35
C SER A 142 -5.19 -21.00 1.00
N MET A 143 -4.62 -19.91 1.50
CA MET A 143 -5.08 -19.25 2.72
C MET A 143 -6.38 -18.46 2.53
N VAL A 144 -6.80 -18.22 1.28
CA VAL A 144 -7.93 -17.35 0.95
C VAL A 144 -8.93 -18.10 0.09
N THR A 145 -10.22 -17.93 0.36
CA THR A 145 -11.28 -18.54 -0.46
C THR A 145 -11.57 -17.68 -1.68
N HIS A 146 -11.97 -18.32 -2.79
CA HIS A 146 -12.47 -17.64 -3.98
C HIS A 146 -13.59 -16.65 -3.65
N ALA A 147 -14.57 -17.06 -2.82
CA ALA A 147 -15.69 -16.21 -2.43
C ALA A 147 -15.23 -14.87 -1.85
N ARG A 148 -14.22 -14.90 -0.96
CA ARG A 148 -13.66 -13.70 -0.35
C ARG A 148 -12.95 -12.78 -1.35
N LEU A 149 -12.33 -13.33 -2.40
CA LEU A 149 -11.65 -12.52 -3.41
C LEU A 149 -12.63 -11.81 -4.34
N ILE A 150 -13.72 -12.48 -4.70
CA ILE A 150 -14.71 -11.94 -5.64
C ILE A 150 -15.82 -11.14 -4.97
N GLU A 151 -15.90 -11.08 -3.62
CA GLU A 151 -16.91 -10.29 -2.91
C GLU A 151 -16.77 -8.78 -3.14
N ARG A 152 -15.62 -8.34 -3.65
CA ARG A 152 -15.34 -6.94 -3.93
C ARG A 152 -16.39 -6.35 -4.89
N ASP A 153 -17.03 -5.24 -4.51
CA ASP A 153 -18.16 -4.64 -5.24
C ASP A 153 -17.89 -4.46 -6.74
N MET A 154 -16.67 -4.02 -7.10
CA MET A 154 -16.30 -3.83 -8.51
C MET A 154 -16.29 -5.13 -9.30
N PHE A 155 -15.90 -6.28 -8.70
CA PHE A 155 -15.95 -7.57 -9.38
C PHE A 155 -17.39 -8.04 -9.52
N GLN A 156 -18.21 -7.86 -8.48
CA GLN A 156 -19.63 -8.16 -8.51
C GLN A 156 -20.35 -7.37 -9.60
N GLU A 157 -20.03 -6.08 -9.72
CA GLU A 157 -20.62 -5.22 -10.75
C GLU A 157 -20.19 -5.64 -12.17
N ARG A 158 -18.89 -5.94 -12.37
CA ARG A 158 -18.39 -6.42 -13.67
C ARG A 158 -19.04 -7.76 -14.06
N MET A 159 -19.18 -8.70 -13.11
CA MET A 159 -19.86 -9.99 -13.35
C MET A 159 -21.32 -9.79 -13.73
N ARG A 160 -22.06 -8.90 -13.03
CA ARG A 160 -23.45 -8.58 -13.37
C ARG A 160 -23.59 -7.98 -14.79
N ARG A 161 -22.59 -7.26 -15.24
CA ARG A 161 -22.52 -6.68 -16.60
C ARG A 161 -21.98 -7.65 -17.65
N GLY A 162 -21.69 -8.90 -17.30
CA GLY A 162 -21.09 -9.88 -18.21
C GLY A 162 -19.69 -9.51 -18.69
N LYS A 163 -18.94 -8.69 -17.91
CA LYS A 163 -17.56 -8.32 -18.21
C LYS A 163 -16.60 -9.39 -17.71
N GLU A 164 -15.59 -9.67 -18.50
CA GLU A 164 -14.52 -10.59 -18.11
C GLU A 164 -13.67 -10.03 -16.99
N ILE A 165 -13.21 -10.92 -16.10
CA ILE A 165 -12.24 -10.61 -15.03
C ILE A 165 -11.08 -11.59 -15.17
N ALA A 166 -9.89 -11.08 -15.41
CA ALA A 166 -8.72 -11.93 -15.49
C ALA A 166 -8.36 -12.49 -14.11
N ILE A 167 -7.89 -13.73 -14.04
CA ILE A 167 -7.45 -14.36 -12.77
C ILE A 167 -6.38 -13.51 -12.08
N THR A 168 -5.49 -12.90 -12.84
CA THR A 168 -4.44 -12.02 -12.29
C THR A 168 -5.00 -10.81 -11.55
N GLU A 169 -6.14 -10.25 -11.99
CA GLU A 169 -6.81 -9.15 -11.29
C GLU A 169 -7.39 -9.62 -9.94
N VAL A 170 -7.91 -10.85 -9.89
CA VAL A 170 -8.43 -11.47 -8.66
C VAL A 170 -7.30 -11.74 -7.66
N LEU A 171 -6.11 -12.09 -8.15
CA LEU A 171 -4.94 -12.38 -7.34
C LEU A 171 -4.18 -11.12 -6.86
N TYR A 172 -4.40 -9.97 -7.48
CA TYR A 172 -3.70 -8.72 -7.13
C TYR A 172 -3.76 -8.38 -5.64
N PRO A 173 -4.92 -8.45 -4.95
CA PRO A 173 -5.00 -8.16 -3.51
C PRO A 173 -4.10 -9.03 -2.64
N LEU A 174 -3.83 -10.29 -3.06
CA LEU A 174 -2.96 -11.20 -2.32
C LEU A 174 -1.50 -10.71 -2.37
N LEU A 175 -1.06 -10.25 -3.54
CA LEU A 175 0.30 -9.74 -3.74
C LEU A 175 0.51 -8.47 -2.91
N GLN A 176 -0.42 -7.51 -2.98
CA GLN A 176 -0.35 -6.28 -2.17
C GLN A 176 -0.42 -6.60 -0.67
N GLY A 177 -1.24 -7.57 -0.29
CA GLY A 177 -1.31 -8.03 1.11
C GLY A 177 0.01 -8.61 1.60
N TYR A 178 0.67 -9.43 0.77
CA TYR A 178 1.97 -10.02 1.12
C TYR A 178 3.09 -8.98 1.23
N ASP A 179 3.00 -7.87 0.52
CA ASP A 179 3.92 -6.74 0.69
C ASP A 179 4.02 -6.30 2.15
N SER A 180 2.90 -6.31 2.89
CA SER A 180 2.86 -5.96 4.32
C SER A 180 3.64 -6.94 5.19
N VAL A 181 3.58 -8.24 4.86
CA VAL A 181 4.36 -9.30 5.51
C VAL A 181 5.85 -9.12 5.22
N ALA A 182 6.21 -8.93 3.94
CA ALA A 182 7.60 -8.83 3.49
C ALA A 182 8.36 -7.69 4.17
N ILE A 183 7.70 -6.54 4.37
CA ILE A 183 8.32 -5.39 5.02
C ILE A 183 8.03 -5.29 6.52
N ARG A 184 7.21 -6.17 7.08
CA ARG A 184 6.76 -6.09 8.49
C ARG A 184 6.21 -4.70 8.81
N SER A 185 5.21 -4.26 8.04
CA SER A 185 4.63 -2.94 8.25
C SER A 185 3.83 -2.86 9.56
N ASP A 186 3.94 -1.72 10.26
CA ASP A 186 3.15 -1.45 11.47
C ASP A 186 1.90 -0.64 11.15
N ILE A 187 2.02 0.24 10.17
CA ILE A 187 0.93 1.12 9.73
C ILE A 187 0.96 1.19 8.21
N THR A 188 -0.20 1.13 7.57
CA THR A 188 -0.34 1.51 6.16
C THR A 188 -1.22 2.75 6.03
N ILE A 189 -0.84 3.66 5.11
CA ILE A 189 -1.59 4.89 4.82
C ILE A 189 -2.00 4.87 3.36
N ILE A 190 -3.31 4.88 3.11
CA ILE A 190 -3.89 4.63 1.80
C ILE A 190 -5.11 5.52 1.52
N GLY A 191 -5.55 5.60 0.26
CA GLY A 191 -6.90 6.00 -0.07
C GLY A 191 -7.91 4.91 0.30
N SER A 192 -9.16 5.27 0.58
CA SER A 192 -10.20 4.31 0.97
C SER A 192 -10.47 3.24 -0.11
N ASP A 193 -10.20 3.54 -1.38
CA ASP A 193 -10.31 2.60 -2.50
C ASP A 193 -9.37 1.38 -2.38
N GLN A 194 -8.30 1.48 -1.58
CA GLN A 194 -7.31 0.42 -1.35
C GLN A 194 -7.61 -0.43 -0.10
N LEU A 195 -8.66 -0.11 0.66
CA LEU A 195 -8.96 -0.76 1.94
C LEU A 195 -9.11 -2.27 1.81
N PHE A 196 -9.80 -2.74 0.76
CA PHE A 196 -9.98 -4.17 0.49
C PHE A 196 -8.64 -4.91 0.39
N ASN A 197 -7.69 -4.37 -0.38
CA ASN A 197 -6.37 -4.98 -0.55
C ASN A 197 -5.57 -4.99 0.76
N GLU A 198 -5.66 -3.93 1.56
CA GLU A 198 -4.91 -3.82 2.83
C GLU A 198 -5.47 -4.71 3.95
N HIS A 199 -6.73 -5.12 3.88
CA HIS A 199 -7.27 -6.16 4.76
C HIS A 199 -6.53 -7.50 4.58
N PHE A 200 -6.10 -7.83 3.36
CA PHE A 200 -5.24 -9.00 3.14
C PHE A 200 -3.87 -8.83 3.77
N GLY A 201 -3.35 -7.60 3.85
CA GLY A 201 -2.11 -7.32 4.58
C GLY A 201 -2.19 -7.73 6.05
N ARG A 202 -3.25 -7.29 6.75
CA ARG A 202 -3.52 -7.68 8.13
C ARG A 202 -3.68 -9.20 8.27
N PHE A 203 -4.53 -9.78 7.40
CA PHE A 203 -4.82 -11.21 7.40
C PHE A 203 -3.55 -12.05 7.23
N PHE A 204 -2.69 -11.71 6.27
CA PHE A 204 -1.44 -12.45 6.06
C PHE A 204 -0.44 -12.23 7.19
N GLN A 205 -0.34 -11.03 7.74
CA GLN A 205 0.51 -10.80 8.90
C GLN A 205 0.14 -11.74 10.06
N GLU A 206 -1.16 -11.91 10.36
CA GLU A 206 -1.64 -12.89 11.36
C GLU A 206 -1.22 -14.32 11.00
N LYS A 207 -1.43 -14.73 9.74
CA LYS A 207 -1.06 -16.07 9.27
C LYS A 207 0.44 -16.34 9.35
N PHE A 208 1.26 -15.32 9.17
CA PHE A 208 2.72 -15.38 9.28
C PHE A 208 3.26 -15.04 10.69
N GLY A 209 2.39 -15.01 11.71
CA GLY A 209 2.78 -14.77 13.11
C GLY A 209 3.30 -13.36 13.37
N GLN A 210 2.93 -12.38 12.57
CA GLN A 210 3.26 -10.97 12.77
C GLN A 210 2.08 -10.23 13.40
N THR A 211 2.38 -9.14 14.11
CA THR A 211 1.34 -8.22 14.58
C THR A 211 0.70 -7.53 13.37
N PRO A 212 -0.64 -7.58 13.21
CA PRO A 212 -1.32 -6.93 12.10
C PRO A 212 -1.13 -5.42 12.11
N GLN A 213 -0.83 -4.85 10.96
CA GLN A 213 -0.70 -3.41 10.76
C GLN A 213 -2.01 -2.67 11.07
N ALA A 214 -1.94 -1.45 11.58
CA ALA A 214 -3.07 -0.53 11.54
C ALA A 214 -3.23 0.03 10.12
N ILE A 215 -4.49 0.24 9.68
CA ILE A 215 -4.79 0.87 8.40
C ILE A 215 -5.37 2.27 8.66
N VAL A 216 -4.78 3.27 8.04
CA VAL A 216 -5.28 4.64 8.04
C VAL A 216 -5.73 4.99 6.63
N THR A 217 -7.04 5.10 6.43
CA THR A 217 -7.59 5.56 5.16
C THR A 217 -7.71 7.08 5.14
N LEU A 218 -7.39 7.65 4.00
CA LEU A 218 -7.48 9.08 3.77
C LEU A 218 -8.59 9.38 2.77
N LYS A 219 -9.24 10.52 2.96
CA LYS A 219 -10.26 11.01 2.01
C LYS A 219 -9.64 11.18 0.64
N ILE A 220 -10.29 10.58 -0.36
CA ILE A 220 -9.90 10.74 -1.77
C ILE A 220 -10.25 12.16 -2.21
N LEU A 221 -9.33 12.81 -2.89
CA LEU A 221 -9.62 14.10 -3.53
C LEU A 221 -10.51 13.83 -4.75
N PRO A 222 -11.69 14.41 -4.84
CA PRO A 222 -12.48 14.34 -6.08
C PRO A 222 -11.71 15.02 -7.20
N GLY A 223 -11.72 14.40 -8.39
CA GLY A 223 -11.14 14.95 -9.63
C GLY A 223 -11.99 16.06 -10.21
#